data_bf564833e95c5ce4c78d0ad137c042ff
#
_entry.id   bf564833e95c5ce4c78d0ad137c042ff
#
_cell.length_a   1.000
_cell.length_b   1.000
_cell.length_c   1.000
_cell.angle_alpha   90.00
_cell.angle_beta   90.00
_cell.angle_gamma   90.00
#
_symmetry.space_group_name_H-M   'P 1'
#
loop_
_entity.id
_entity.type
_entity.pdbx_description
1 polymer ?
#
loop_
_entity_poly.entity_id
_entity_poly.type
_entity_poly.pdbx_seq_one_letter_code
_entity_poly.pdbx_strand_id
1 'polypeptide(L)'
;FKGTRDCDAEIPERFAENIELAQIGYPEFDLEAYRNGDLTPVYFGSALKNFGVTELIEAIAKYAPPPRPQPAGEEQISPERDEVTGFIFKVQANMDPNHRDRIAFMRQVSGTFKRGMKLTPSGLGKPIAVHSPILFFAQDRELADTAEPGDIIGIPNHGTLRVGDTLSEKNAIRFTGLPNFAPEILRRVALVDPTKTKQ
;
A
#
# COMPACT_ATOMS: atom_id res chain seq x y z
N PHE A 1 2.60 -23.81 -14.54
CA PHE A 1 2.10 -24.47 -13.33
C PHE A 1 3.26 -25.19 -12.64
N LYS A 2 4.15 -24.42 -11.97
CA LYS A 2 5.13 -24.98 -11.06
C LYS A 2 4.50 -25.01 -9.68
N GLY A 3 3.68 -26.01 -9.39
CA GLY A 3 3.00 -25.89 -8.13
C GLY A 3 2.31 -27.11 -7.56
N THR A 4 2.44 -28.24 -8.17
CA THR A 4 2.16 -29.51 -7.50
C THR A 4 3.43 -30.08 -6.90
N ARG A 5 4.23 -29.23 -6.26
CA ARG A 5 5.33 -29.71 -5.47
C ARG A 5 4.77 -30.35 -4.23
N ASP A 6 5.06 -31.63 -4.10
CA ASP A 6 5.05 -32.39 -2.84
C ASP A 6 3.67 -32.52 -2.14
N CYS A 7 2.60 -32.60 -2.93
CA CYS A 7 1.48 -33.39 -2.48
C CYS A 7 1.76 -34.84 -2.89
N ASP A 8 2.14 -35.67 -1.94
CA ASP A 8 2.13 -37.15 -2.09
C ASP A 8 0.68 -37.69 -2.28
N ALA A 9 -0.28 -36.78 -2.39
CA ALA A 9 -1.67 -37.10 -2.67
C ALA A 9 -1.85 -37.25 -4.17
N GLU A 10 -2.24 -38.45 -4.62
CA GLU A 10 -2.69 -38.70 -5.98
C GLU A 10 -3.74 -37.66 -6.37
N ILE A 11 -3.48 -36.93 -7.46
CA ILE A 11 -4.44 -35.99 -8.02
C ILE A 11 -5.65 -36.81 -8.49
N PRO A 12 -6.86 -36.56 -7.97
CA PRO A 12 -8.03 -37.29 -8.45
C PRO A 12 -8.19 -37.13 -9.97
N GLU A 13 -8.44 -38.24 -10.69
CA GLU A 13 -8.57 -38.24 -12.14
C GLU A 13 -9.45 -37.14 -12.71
N ARG A 14 -10.54 -36.81 -12.00
CA ARG A 14 -11.45 -35.71 -12.37
C ARG A 14 -10.80 -34.34 -12.50
N PHE A 15 -9.63 -34.11 -11.91
CA PHE A 15 -8.90 -32.86 -12.01
C PHE A 15 -7.72 -32.92 -13.00
N ALA A 16 -7.33 -34.10 -13.47
CA ALA A 16 -6.18 -34.27 -14.35
C ALA A 16 -6.34 -33.47 -15.65
N GLU A 17 -7.49 -33.59 -16.31
CA GLU A 17 -7.79 -32.84 -17.53
C GLU A 17 -7.78 -31.32 -17.31
N ASN A 18 -8.34 -30.86 -16.20
CA ASN A 18 -8.37 -29.43 -15.90
C ASN A 18 -6.97 -28.88 -15.61
N ILE A 19 -6.11 -29.67 -14.98
CA ILE A 19 -4.72 -29.31 -14.71
C ILE A 19 -3.93 -29.25 -16.01
N GLU A 20 -4.10 -30.23 -16.90
CA GLU A 20 -3.48 -30.25 -18.21
C GLU A 20 -3.90 -29.04 -19.07
N LEU A 21 -5.19 -28.72 -19.10
CA LEU A 21 -5.72 -27.56 -19.80
C LEU A 21 -5.15 -26.26 -19.22
N ALA A 22 -5.04 -26.15 -17.89
CA ALA A 22 -4.44 -25.00 -17.24
C ALA A 22 -2.95 -24.87 -17.57
N GLN A 23 -2.20 -25.97 -17.61
CA GLN A 23 -0.78 -25.98 -17.99
C GLN A 23 -0.55 -25.52 -19.43
N ILE A 24 -1.46 -25.87 -20.33
CA ILE A 24 -1.38 -25.46 -21.74
C ILE A 24 -1.86 -24.00 -21.92
N GLY A 25 -2.87 -23.60 -21.17
CA GLY A 25 -3.54 -22.30 -21.33
C GLY A 25 -2.86 -21.11 -20.67
N TYR A 26 -2.01 -21.34 -19.66
CA TYR A 26 -1.32 -20.26 -18.95
C TYR A 26 0.12 -20.10 -19.44
N PRO A 27 0.61 -18.85 -19.55
CA PRO A 27 2.01 -18.60 -19.90
C PRO A 27 2.95 -19.12 -18.81
N GLU A 28 4.18 -19.42 -19.19
CA GLU A 28 5.24 -19.68 -18.22
C GLU A 28 5.50 -18.42 -17.38
N PHE A 29 5.98 -18.63 -16.14
CA PHE A 29 6.32 -17.52 -15.26
C PHE A 29 7.54 -16.79 -15.80
N ASP A 30 7.34 -15.52 -16.15
CA ASP A 30 8.37 -14.56 -16.53
C ASP A 30 8.54 -13.51 -15.44
N LEU A 31 9.77 -13.39 -14.90
CA LEU A 31 10.06 -12.48 -13.78
C LEU A 31 9.99 -11.02 -14.21
N GLU A 32 10.37 -10.70 -15.45
CA GLU A 32 10.34 -9.34 -15.96
C GLU A 32 8.91 -8.90 -16.22
N ALA A 33 8.10 -9.74 -16.84
CA ALA A 33 6.67 -9.50 -17.02
C ALA A 33 5.95 -9.34 -15.68
N TYR A 34 6.28 -10.16 -14.67
CA TYR A 34 5.76 -9.99 -13.31
C TYR A 34 6.15 -8.63 -12.72
N ARG A 35 7.43 -8.27 -12.81
CA ARG A 35 7.92 -7.00 -12.27
C ARG A 35 7.33 -5.79 -13.00
N ASN A 36 7.00 -5.91 -14.25
CA ASN A 36 6.35 -4.85 -15.03
C ASN A 36 4.84 -4.77 -14.79
N GLY A 37 4.25 -5.77 -14.16
CA GLY A 37 2.82 -5.82 -13.87
C GLY A 37 1.98 -6.49 -14.97
N ASP A 38 2.63 -7.07 -15.98
CA ASP A 38 1.99 -7.76 -17.10
C ASP A 38 1.56 -9.18 -16.75
N LEU A 39 2.13 -9.75 -15.67
CA LEU A 39 1.86 -11.10 -15.21
C LEU A 39 1.67 -11.12 -13.70
N THR A 40 0.66 -11.86 -13.24
CA THR A 40 0.38 -12.04 -11.81
C THR A 40 0.47 -13.53 -11.45
N PRO A 41 1.44 -13.95 -10.63
CA PRO A 41 1.49 -15.31 -10.12
C PRO A 41 0.39 -15.54 -9.09
N VAL A 42 -0.26 -16.68 -9.17
CA VAL A 42 -1.36 -17.07 -8.27
C VAL A 42 -0.91 -18.23 -7.39
N TYR A 43 -1.11 -18.07 -6.08
CA TYR A 43 -0.83 -19.10 -5.07
C TYR A 43 -2.11 -19.51 -4.37
N PHE A 44 -2.29 -20.79 -4.19
CA PHE A 44 -3.41 -21.35 -3.45
C PHE A 44 -2.93 -21.76 -2.06
N GLY A 45 -3.58 -21.24 -1.03
CA GLY A 45 -3.20 -21.51 0.34
C GLY A 45 -4.33 -21.28 1.34
N SER A 46 -4.07 -21.65 2.58
CA SER A 46 -4.96 -21.41 3.70
C SER A 46 -4.15 -20.95 4.91
N ALA A 47 -4.25 -19.67 5.27
CA ALA A 47 -3.58 -19.13 6.44
C ALA A 47 -4.05 -19.83 7.74
N LEU A 48 -5.35 -20.13 7.85
CA LEU A 48 -5.90 -20.84 9.02
C LEU A 48 -5.34 -22.24 9.20
N LYS A 49 -4.98 -22.92 8.11
CA LYS A 49 -4.41 -24.27 8.12
C LYS A 49 -2.90 -24.27 7.96
N ASN A 50 -2.28 -23.11 7.88
CA ASN A 50 -0.86 -22.92 7.63
C ASN A 50 -0.36 -23.69 6.38
N PHE A 51 -1.19 -23.71 5.34
CA PHE A 51 -0.90 -24.39 4.08
C PHE A 51 -0.58 -23.37 2.98
N GLY A 52 0.53 -23.57 2.25
CA GLY A 52 0.95 -22.69 1.15
C GLY A 52 1.46 -21.29 1.58
N VAL A 53 1.56 -21.02 2.89
CA VAL A 53 1.98 -19.71 3.42
C VAL A 53 3.48 -19.51 3.26
N THR A 54 4.26 -20.55 3.53
CA THR A 54 5.72 -20.50 3.40
C THR A 54 6.12 -20.23 1.95
N GLU A 55 5.52 -20.94 1.00
CA GLU A 55 5.76 -20.79 -0.43
C GLU A 55 5.43 -19.38 -0.93
N LEU A 56 4.36 -18.80 -0.41
CA LEU A 56 3.99 -17.42 -0.73
C LEU A 56 5.02 -16.41 -0.19
N ILE A 57 5.47 -16.58 1.06
CA ILE A 57 6.46 -15.70 1.68
C ILE A 57 7.80 -15.81 0.95
N GLU A 58 8.25 -17.03 0.63
CA GLU A 58 9.46 -17.27 -0.14
C GLU A 58 9.38 -16.65 -1.54
N ALA A 59 8.23 -16.75 -2.19
CA ALA A 59 8.01 -16.14 -3.49
C ALA A 59 8.06 -14.61 -3.43
N ILE A 60 7.46 -13.99 -2.40
CA ILE A 60 7.55 -12.55 -2.18
C ILE A 60 9.02 -12.15 -1.97
N ALA A 61 9.73 -12.83 -1.09
CA ALA A 61 11.14 -12.54 -0.82
C ALA A 61 12.04 -12.69 -2.06
N LYS A 62 11.73 -13.64 -2.94
CA LYS A 62 12.52 -13.93 -4.14
C LYS A 62 12.20 -13.04 -5.32
N TYR A 63 10.93 -12.70 -5.52
CA TYR A 63 10.44 -12.11 -6.77
C TYR A 63 10.03 -10.64 -6.65
N ALA A 64 9.62 -10.17 -5.45
CA ALA A 64 9.17 -8.79 -5.28
C ALA A 64 10.23 -7.78 -5.73
N PRO A 65 9.86 -6.77 -6.53
CA PRO A 65 10.80 -5.75 -6.93
C PRO A 65 11.11 -4.79 -5.77
N PRO A 66 12.28 -4.15 -5.76
CA PRO A 66 12.55 -3.03 -4.88
C PRO A 66 11.61 -1.86 -5.20
N PRO A 67 11.53 -0.85 -4.32
CA PRO A 67 10.80 0.38 -4.60
C PRO A 67 11.24 0.99 -5.93
N ARG A 68 10.26 1.45 -6.73
CA ARG A 68 10.50 2.00 -8.06
C ARG A 68 10.38 3.52 -8.05
N PRO A 69 11.04 4.22 -8.98
CA PRO A 69 10.78 5.63 -9.22
C PRO A 69 9.31 5.90 -9.44
N GLN A 70 8.83 7.02 -8.92
CA GLN A 70 7.42 7.43 -9.02
C GLN A 70 7.29 8.72 -9.83
N PRO A 71 6.30 8.81 -10.73
CA PRO A 71 6.10 9.98 -11.56
C PRO A 71 5.60 11.18 -10.74
N ALA A 72 6.23 12.33 -10.95
CA ALA A 72 5.86 13.60 -10.34
C ALA A 72 5.85 14.71 -11.42
N GLY A 73 4.75 14.79 -12.17
CA GLY A 73 4.70 15.63 -13.39
C GLY A 73 5.58 15.06 -14.49
N GLU A 74 6.55 15.86 -14.93
CA GLU A 74 7.54 15.45 -15.96
C GLU A 74 8.77 14.75 -15.35
N GLU A 75 8.93 14.80 -14.03
CA GLU A 75 10.07 14.22 -13.30
C GLU A 75 9.73 12.81 -12.79
N GLN A 76 10.76 11.96 -12.70
CA GLN A 76 10.70 10.66 -11.99
C GLN A 76 11.47 10.79 -10.69
N ILE A 77 10.80 10.59 -9.57
CA ILE A 77 11.43 10.63 -8.25
C ILE A 77 11.99 9.25 -7.91
N SER A 78 13.32 9.15 -7.90
CA SER A 78 14.03 7.91 -7.53
C SER A 78 13.95 7.66 -6.02
N PRO A 79 13.80 6.40 -5.58
CA PRO A 79 13.96 6.01 -4.17
C PRO A 79 15.32 6.41 -3.57
N GLU A 80 16.35 6.52 -4.38
CA GLU A 80 17.72 6.87 -3.97
C GLU A 80 17.95 8.37 -3.70
N ARG A 81 16.90 9.20 -3.94
CA ARG A 81 16.98 10.63 -3.66
C ARG A 81 17.04 10.87 -2.15
N ASP A 82 17.95 11.71 -1.68
CA ASP A 82 18.14 12.01 -0.26
C ASP A 82 16.95 12.73 0.39
N GLU A 83 16.21 13.54 -0.39
CA GLU A 83 15.06 14.28 0.09
C GLU A 83 13.90 13.34 0.42
N VAL A 84 13.32 13.49 1.61
CA VAL A 84 12.12 12.74 2.00
C VAL A 84 10.92 13.23 1.22
N THR A 85 10.33 12.30 0.47
CA THR A 85 9.08 12.52 -0.25
C THR A 85 8.14 11.33 -0.09
N GLY A 86 6.84 11.59 -0.20
CA GLY A 86 5.83 10.54 -0.15
C GLY A 86 4.46 11.09 -0.54
N PHE A 87 3.48 10.21 -0.67
CA PHE A 87 2.11 10.59 -1.00
C PHE A 87 1.10 9.87 -0.13
N ILE A 88 -0.01 10.55 0.13
CA ILE A 88 -1.14 9.99 0.88
C ILE A 88 -2.01 9.20 -0.10
N PHE A 89 -2.09 7.88 0.09
CA PHE A 89 -2.92 7.02 -0.73
C PHE A 89 -4.22 6.59 -0.05
N LYS A 90 -4.31 6.75 1.28
CA LYS A 90 -5.48 6.36 2.07
C LYS A 90 -5.63 7.27 3.28
N VAL A 91 -6.87 7.61 3.63
CA VAL A 91 -7.23 8.19 4.92
C VAL A 91 -8.31 7.32 5.54
N GLN A 92 -8.08 6.85 6.75
CA GLN A 92 -9.01 6.01 7.48
C GLN A 92 -9.36 6.64 8.82
N ALA A 93 -10.65 6.67 9.14
CA ALA A 93 -11.16 7.12 10.43
C ALA A 93 -11.64 5.93 11.26
N ASN A 94 -11.71 6.13 12.57
CA ASN A 94 -12.28 5.17 13.52
C ASN A 94 -11.68 3.77 13.42
N MET A 95 -10.37 3.66 13.30
CA MET A 95 -9.68 2.38 13.33
C MET A 95 -9.75 1.73 14.71
N ASP A 96 -9.77 2.53 15.76
CA ASP A 96 -10.06 2.11 17.12
C ASP A 96 -11.49 2.58 17.48
N PRO A 97 -12.40 1.66 17.86
CA PRO A 97 -13.76 2.02 18.25
C PRO A 97 -13.83 3.01 19.43
N ASN A 98 -12.80 3.04 20.28
CA ASN A 98 -12.72 3.89 21.45
C ASN A 98 -12.11 5.26 21.17
N HIS A 99 -11.50 5.44 20.00
CA HIS A 99 -10.82 6.68 19.62
C HIS A 99 -11.35 7.21 18.28
N ARG A 100 -11.72 8.48 18.26
CA ARG A 100 -12.11 9.20 17.03
C ARG A 100 -10.88 9.73 16.31
N ASP A 101 -9.94 8.84 16.02
CA ASP A 101 -8.74 9.17 15.28
C ASP A 101 -8.95 9.03 13.77
N ARG A 102 -8.26 9.86 13.03
CA ARG A 102 -8.09 9.71 11.58
C ARG A 102 -6.61 9.54 11.32
N ILE A 103 -6.29 8.58 10.47
CA ILE A 103 -4.91 8.31 10.09
C ILE A 103 -4.80 8.46 8.59
N ALA A 104 -3.87 9.28 8.16
CA ALA A 104 -3.45 9.38 6.76
C ALA A 104 -2.28 8.43 6.54
N PHE A 105 -2.42 7.51 5.59
CA PHE A 105 -1.38 6.56 5.23
C PHE A 105 -0.53 7.15 4.12
N MET A 106 0.73 7.39 4.44
CA MET A 106 1.74 7.87 3.50
C MET A 106 2.60 6.70 3.03
N ARG A 107 2.70 6.52 1.71
CA ARG A 107 3.76 5.72 1.12
C ARG A 107 4.97 6.60 0.92
N GLN A 108 6.08 6.24 1.51
CA GLN A 108 7.35 6.92 1.31
C GLN A 108 7.95 6.52 -0.04
N VAL A 109 8.40 7.52 -0.80
CA VAL A 109 8.97 7.33 -2.14
C VAL A 109 10.48 7.46 -2.11
N SER A 110 11.00 8.45 -1.39
CA SER A 110 12.44 8.72 -1.34
C SER A 110 12.88 9.23 0.03
N GLY A 111 14.19 9.19 0.26
CA GLY A 111 14.87 9.68 1.46
C GLY A 111 14.60 8.80 2.69
N THR A 112 15.32 9.06 3.78
CA THR A 112 15.10 8.41 5.07
C THR A 112 14.31 9.33 5.99
N PHE A 113 13.05 8.98 6.24
CA PHE A 113 12.19 9.71 7.16
C PHE A 113 12.67 9.50 8.60
N LYS A 114 12.60 10.57 9.40
CA LYS A 114 12.86 10.53 10.85
C LYS A 114 11.72 11.18 11.60
N ARG A 115 11.35 10.60 12.74
CA ARG A 115 10.31 11.16 13.61
C ARG A 115 10.58 12.62 13.95
N GLY A 116 9.55 13.46 13.87
CA GLY A 116 9.64 14.89 14.11
C GLY A 116 10.04 15.72 12.89
N MET A 117 10.36 15.10 11.75
CA MET A 117 10.62 15.84 10.52
C MET A 117 9.44 16.70 10.12
N LYS A 118 9.75 17.83 9.51
CA LYS A 118 8.75 18.73 8.92
C LYS A 118 8.60 18.41 7.46
N LEU A 119 7.39 18.04 7.05
CA LEU A 119 7.03 17.80 5.67
C LEU A 119 5.97 18.80 5.22
N THR A 120 6.06 19.25 4.00
CA THR A 120 5.12 20.22 3.41
C THR A 120 4.12 19.48 2.53
N PRO A 121 2.82 19.42 2.91
CA PRO A 121 1.78 18.88 2.04
C PRO A 121 1.52 19.79 0.84
N SER A 122 1.40 19.22 -0.35
CA SER A 122 1.15 19.95 -1.61
C SER A 122 -0.14 20.79 -1.59
N GLY A 123 -1.16 20.34 -0.85
CA GLY A 123 -2.45 21.03 -0.72
C GLY A 123 -2.47 22.14 0.31
N LEU A 124 -1.52 22.18 1.27
CA LEU A 124 -1.56 23.10 2.41
C LEU A 124 -0.57 24.26 2.29
N GLY A 125 0.55 24.06 1.59
CA GLY A 125 1.62 25.04 1.44
C GLY A 125 2.34 25.44 2.74
N LYS A 126 2.03 24.75 3.85
CA LYS A 126 2.65 24.97 5.17
C LYS A 126 3.21 23.64 5.67
N PRO A 127 4.44 23.65 6.25
CA PRO A 127 5.02 22.44 6.80
C PRO A 127 4.23 21.94 8.02
N ILE A 128 4.07 20.65 8.12
CA ILE A 128 3.56 19.94 9.29
C ILE A 128 4.67 19.11 9.90
N ALA A 129 4.76 19.08 11.23
CA ALA A 129 5.72 18.20 11.91
C ALA A 129 5.08 16.84 12.19
N VAL A 130 5.73 15.77 11.76
CA VAL A 130 5.25 14.40 11.94
C VAL A 130 5.85 13.83 13.23
N HIS A 131 5.20 14.11 14.37
CA HIS A 131 5.73 13.73 15.69
C HIS A 131 5.43 12.29 16.09
N SER A 132 4.33 11.74 15.60
CA SER A 132 3.87 10.41 16.00
C SER A 132 3.51 9.57 14.76
N PRO A 133 4.50 9.27 13.90
CA PRO A 133 4.27 8.36 12.79
C PRO A 133 4.07 6.95 13.33
N ILE A 134 3.13 6.22 12.74
CA ILE A 134 2.69 4.91 13.20
C ILE A 134 3.07 3.88 12.12
N LEU A 135 3.76 2.83 12.52
CA LEU A 135 3.89 1.59 11.77
C LEU A 135 2.80 0.62 12.23
N PHE A 136 2.26 -0.13 11.28
CA PHE A 136 1.23 -1.11 11.54
C PHE A 136 1.80 -2.52 11.35
N PHE A 137 1.85 -3.27 12.44
CA PHE A 137 2.14 -4.70 12.43
C PHE A 137 0.85 -5.45 12.77
N ALA A 138 0.13 -5.91 11.75
CA ALA A 138 -1.22 -6.48 11.90
C ALA A 138 -2.18 -5.55 12.65
N GLN A 139 -2.51 -5.83 13.91
CA GLN A 139 -3.37 -4.99 14.75
C GLN A 139 -2.58 -4.07 15.69
N ASP A 140 -1.28 -4.31 15.82
CA ASP A 140 -0.43 -3.54 16.71
C ASP A 140 0.03 -2.26 16.04
N ARG A 141 0.12 -1.19 16.84
CA ARG A 141 0.57 0.13 16.42
C ARG A 141 1.87 0.43 17.15
N GLU A 142 2.91 0.65 16.39
CA GLU A 142 4.20 1.07 16.94
C GLU A 142 4.58 2.44 16.41
N LEU A 143 5.30 3.21 17.22
CA LEU A 143 5.85 4.48 16.76
C LEU A 143 7.04 4.20 15.84
N ALA A 144 7.02 4.78 14.66
CA ALA A 144 8.12 4.71 13.72
C ALA A 144 9.16 5.78 14.08
N ASP A 145 10.36 5.40 14.42
CA ASP A 145 11.46 6.37 14.55
C ASP A 145 12.05 6.75 13.19
N THR A 146 12.11 5.79 12.28
CA THR A 146 12.60 5.94 10.90
C THR A 146 11.69 5.20 9.93
N ALA A 147 11.71 5.61 8.67
CA ALA A 147 11.13 4.86 7.56
C ALA A 147 11.95 5.09 6.28
N GLU A 148 12.00 4.07 5.45
CA GLU A 148 12.75 4.03 4.20
C GLU A 148 11.83 4.06 2.98
N PRO A 149 12.35 4.33 1.77
CA PRO A 149 11.56 4.28 0.55
C PRO A 149 10.85 2.94 0.38
N GLY A 150 9.54 3.00 0.13
CA GLY A 150 8.67 1.82 0.03
C GLY A 150 7.87 1.55 1.31
N ASP A 151 8.27 2.08 2.46
CA ASP A 151 7.54 1.94 3.70
C ASP A 151 6.22 2.72 3.68
N ILE A 152 5.30 2.25 4.51
CA ILE A 152 4.02 2.90 4.74
C ILE A 152 3.95 3.33 6.19
N ILE A 153 3.82 4.64 6.42
CA ILE A 153 3.63 5.21 7.75
C ILE A 153 2.25 5.85 7.88
N GLY A 154 1.63 5.64 9.04
CA GLY A 154 0.40 6.32 9.41
C GLY A 154 0.69 7.66 10.08
N ILE A 155 0.10 8.72 9.58
CA ILE A 155 0.24 10.07 10.14
C ILE A 155 -1.10 10.45 10.78
N PRO A 156 -1.15 10.78 12.09
CA PRO A 156 -2.35 11.29 12.72
C PRO A 156 -2.87 12.51 11.97
N ASN A 157 -4.13 12.46 11.55
CA ASN A 157 -4.71 13.45 10.65
C ASN A 157 -5.95 14.11 11.28
N HIS A 158 -5.84 15.38 11.60
CA HIS A 158 -6.96 16.19 12.09
C HIS A 158 -7.81 16.84 10.98
N GLY A 159 -7.75 16.28 9.77
CA GLY A 159 -8.53 16.75 8.61
C GLY A 159 -7.75 17.63 7.64
N THR A 160 -6.44 17.74 7.81
CA THR A 160 -5.55 18.55 6.95
C THR A 160 -5.03 17.80 5.75
N LEU A 161 -4.76 16.49 5.88
CA LEU A 161 -4.24 15.65 4.82
C LEU A 161 -5.38 14.95 4.08
N ARG A 162 -5.27 14.89 2.76
CA ARG A 162 -6.23 14.26 1.84
C ARG A 162 -5.52 13.21 0.99
N VAL A 163 -6.29 12.25 0.51
CA VAL A 163 -5.80 11.30 -0.51
C VAL A 163 -5.35 12.07 -1.74
N GLY A 164 -4.15 11.75 -2.23
CA GLY A 164 -3.51 12.46 -3.35
C GLY A 164 -2.57 13.60 -2.94
N ASP A 165 -2.56 14.00 -1.65
CA ASP A 165 -1.57 14.97 -1.18
C ASP A 165 -0.17 14.35 -1.24
N THR A 166 0.77 15.10 -1.77
CA THR A 166 2.21 14.81 -1.69
C THR A 166 2.79 15.52 -0.48
N LEU A 167 3.66 14.83 0.24
CA LEU A 167 4.46 15.40 1.31
C LEU A 167 5.93 15.41 0.88
N SER A 168 6.60 16.55 1.08
CA SER A 168 8.02 16.70 0.75
C SER A 168 8.75 17.53 1.80
N GLU A 169 10.04 17.25 1.97
CA GLU A 169 10.89 17.97 2.92
C GLU A 169 11.25 19.38 2.42
N LYS A 170 11.62 19.52 1.16
CA LYS A 170 12.21 20.75 0.62
C LYS A 170 11.44 21.33 -0.56
N ASN A 171 11.10 20.51 -1.53
CA ASN A 171 10.58 20.96 -2.81
C ASN A 171 9.07 20.75 -2.95
N ALA A 172 8.40 21.63 -3.67
CA ALA A 172 7.00 21.44 -4.03
C ALA A 172 6.88 20.38 -5.12
N ILE A 173 6.81 19.12 -4.71
CA ILE A 173 6.62 17.96 -5.60
C ILE A 173 5.14 17.57 -5.55
N ARG A 174 4.62 17.08 -6.68
CA ARG A 174 3.29 16.53 -6.76
C ARG A 174 3.33 15.22 -7.54
N PHE A 175 3.15 14.11 -6.83
CA PHE A 175 3.05 12.81 -7.47
C PHE A 175 1.82 12.72 -8.34
N THR A 176 2.00 12.13 -9.52
CA THR A 176 0.95 11.82 -10.49
C THR A 176 0.78 10.30 -10.57
N GLY A 177 -0.31 9.82 -11.16
CA GLY A 177 -0.52 8.38 -11.31
C GLY A 177 -1.37 7.73 -10.21
N LEU A 178 -1.76 8.46 -9.16
CA LEU A 178 -2.83 8.00 -8.29
C LEU A 178 -4.14 8.04 -9.07
N PRO A 179 -4.87 6.91 -9.18
CA PRO A 179 -6.12 6.88 -9.91
C PRO A 179 -7.13 7.84 -9.25
N ASN A 180 -7.64 8.76 -10.02
CA ASN A 180 -8.68 9.69 -9.60
C ASN A 180 -9.98 9.31 -10.30
N PHE A 181 -10.79 8.51 -9.64
CA PHE A 181 -12.10 8.10 -10.15
C PHE A 181 -13.13 9.19 -9.88
N ALA A 182 -13.89 9.54 -10.90
CA ALA A 182 -15.07 10.38 -10.71
C ALA A 182 -16.08 9.64 -9.82
N PRO A 183 -16.73 10.32 -8.84
CA PRO A 183 -17.73 9.67 -8.01
C PRO A 183 -18.95 9.28 -8.86
N GLU A 184 -19.25 7.99 -8.89
CA GLU A 184 -20.40 7.45 -9.63
C GLU A 184 -21.73 7.66 -8.89
N ILE A 185 -21.68 7.68 -7.56
CA ILE A 185 -22.86 7.81 -6.72
C ILE A 185 -22.71 8.99 -5.77
N LEU A 186 -23.53 10.00 -5.96
CA LEU A 186 -23.62 11.14 -5.06
C LEU A 186 -24.80 10.91 -4.09
N ARG A 187 -24.52 10.96 -2.79
CA ARG A 187 -25.55 10.88 -1.75
C ARG A 187 -25.41 12.03 -0.77
N ARG A 188 -26.53 12.59 -0.37
CA ARG A 188 -26.58 13.57 0.71
C ARG A 188 -26.68 12.83 2.04
N VAL A 189 -25.75 13.07 2.94
CA VAL A 189 -25.83 12.61 4.33
C VAL A 189 -26.69 13.59 5.12
N ALA A 190 -27.79 13.10 5.68
CA ALA A 190 -28.64 13.88 6.58
C ALA A 190 -28.59 13.24 7.96
N LEU A 191 -28.44 14.06 8.99
CA LEU A 191 -28.53 13.61 10.37
C LEU A 191 -30.01 13.39 10.73
N VAL A 192 -30.31 12.24 11.32
CA VAL A 192 -31.66 11.96 11.85
C VAL A 192 -32.02 12.91 13.00
N ASP A 193 -31.00 13.28 13.79
CA ASP A 193 -31.12 14.23 14.88
C ASP A 193 -30.14 15.41 14.65
N PRO A 194 -30.62 16.59 14.23
CA PRO A 194 -29.77 17.76 13.99
C PRO A 194 -28.98 18.24 15.20
N THR A 195 -29.41 17.91 16.44
CA THR A 195 -28.71 18.30 17.66
C THR A 195 -27.42 17.52 17.90
N LYS A 196 -27.26 16.37 17.22
CA LYS A 196 -26.09 15.48 17.32
C LYS A 196 -24.99 15.77 16.28
N THR A 197 -24.94 16.99 15.76
CA THR A 197 -23.97 17.39 14.74
C THR A 197 -22.50 17.25 15.20
N LYS A 198 -22.25 17.23 16.50
CA LYS A 198 -20.90 17.13 17.10
C LYS A 198 -20.57 15.74 17.64
N GLN A 199 -21.44 14.78 17.45
CA GLN A 199 -21.19 13.37 17.75
C GLN A 199 -20.76 12.66 16.45
#